data_65b26384c7772c5ab0fad09e2f173351
#
_entry.id   65b26384c7772c5ab0fad09e2f173351
#
_cell.length_a   1.000
_cell.length_b   1.000
_cell.length_c   1.000
_cell.angle_alpha   90.00
_cell.angle_beta   90.00
_cell.angle_gamma   90.00
#
_symmetry.space_group_name_H-M   'P 1'
#
loop_
_entity.id
_entity.type
_entity.pdbx_description
1 polymer ?
#
loop_
_entity_poly.entity_id
_entity_poly.type
_entity_poly.pdbx_seq_one_letter_code
_entity_poly.pdbx_strand_id
1 'polypeptide(L)'
;MDKYPTTSAPQGRGYSVFPTGLKPSEADRWTTLPERGTPASLRTIAWIAVHVGRRAARLLLYPVTIYFVITAHSARRTSYQYLKRVRGGLAHCWHVFRHFHYFAATILDRVYLLRGEFERFRVTVHGKELLQRQIETGKGSILLGSHLGSFEVLRALGVMQRGFPLKVLMDTVHNRNISRFLDSLNPRIAGTVIAPDRPDTLIRVKESLDDGYFVGMLGDRVFGGDKTTQCQFLGAPATFPAGPILLAAMMRCPVILFFGLYRGGNRYEIYFEHFADVIVLERDRRAEDTQLWMQRYAERLEHYARLAPYNWFNFYPFWDQEVSQKSATTIRS
;
A
#
# COMPACT_ATOMS: atom_id res chain seq x y z
N MET A 1 1.33 21.22 -59.80
CA MET A 1 2.78 21.39 -59.59
C MET A 1 2.93 22.15 -58.29
N ASP A 2 3.20 21.42 -57.19
CA ASP A 2 4.31 21.71 -56.32
C ASP A 2 4.29 20.69 -55.18
N LYS A 3 5.44 20.04 -55.06
CA LYS A 3 5.73 18.94 -54.16
C LYS A 3 6.08 19.50 -52.78
N TYR A 4 5.42 19.07 -51.71
CA TYR A 4 5.94 19.19 -50.37
C TYR A 4 6.53 17.85 -49.92
N PRO A 5 7.75 17.79 -49.38
CA PRO A 5 8.36 16.58 -48.88
C PRO A 5 7.82 16.23 -47.49
N THR A 6 7.44 14.99 -47.35
CA THR A 6 7.10 14.36 -46.07
C THR A 6 8.37 14.23 -45.21
N THR A 7 8.48 15.06 -44.19
CA THR A 7 9.49 14.88 -43.12
C THR A 7 9.01 13.83 -42.14
N SER A 8 9.74 12.72 -42.12
CA SER A 8 9.64 11.68 -41.11
C SER A 8 10.01 12.23 -39.73
N ALA A 9 9.10 12.08 -38.76
CA ALA A 9 9.36 12.43 -37.37
C ALA A 9 10.48 11.52 -36.79
N PRO A 10 11.41 12.05 -36.01
CA PRO A 10 12.45 11.25 -35.38
C PRO A 10 11.82 10.36 -34.29
N GLN A 11 12.12 9.06 -34.35
CA GLN A 11 11.84 8.11 -33.30
C GLN A 11 12.51 8.58 -32.00
N GLY A 12 11.71 8.98 -31.03
CA GLY A 12 12.18 9.36 -29.71
C GLY A 12 12.89 8.19 -29.04
N ARG A 13 14.20 8.31 -28.85
CA ARG A 13 14.97 7.45 -27.95
C ARG A 13 14.40 7.64 -26.54
N GLY A 14 13.81 6.58 -26.01
CA GLY A 14 13.42 6.54 -24.61
C GLY A 14 14.66 6.78 -23.74
N TYR A 15 14.67 7.87 -23.00
CA TYR A 15 15.65 8.10 -21.94
C TYR A 15 15.36 7.12 -20.81
N SER A 16 16.17 6.07 -20.72
CA SER A 16 16.29 5.26 -19.53
C SER A 16 16.95 6.10 -18.45
N VAL A 17 16.23 6.43 -17.41
CA VAL A 17 16.74 7.21 -16.26
C VAL A 17 17.66 6.37 -15.36
N PHE A 18 17.94 5.14 -15.71
CA PHE A 18 18.79 4.22 -14.94
C PHE A 18 20.13 3.99 -15.65
N PRO A 19 21.26 4.05 -14.94
CA PRO A 19 22.55 3.64 -15.50
C PRO A 19 22.49 2.17 -15.84
N THR A 20 22.67 1.84 -17.11
CA THR A 20 22.82 0.49 -17.63
C THR A 20 24.07 -0.17 -17.01
N GLY A 21 23.85 -1.14 -16.10
CA GLY A 21 24.97 -1.94 -15.57
C GLY A 21 24.83 -2.47 -14.14
N LEU A 22 23.83 -2.02 -13.36
CA LEU A 22 23.59 -2.59 -12.02
C LEU A 22 22.61 -3.76 -12.13
N LYS A 23 23.01 -4.94 -11.60
CA LYS A 23 22.07 -6.06 -11.41
C LYS A 23 20.93 -5.56 -10.52
N PRO A 24 19.65 -5.88 -10.83
CA PRO A 24 18.53 -5.51 -9.99
C PRO A 24 18.78 -6.00 -8.56
N SER A 25 18.56 -5.12 -7.58
CA SER A 25 18.67 -5.48 -6.17
C SER A 25 17.59 -6.52 -5.83
N GLU A 26 17.76 -7.29 -4.76
CA GLU A 26 16.70 -8.22 -4.33
C GLU A 26 15.40 -7.48 -3.96
N ALA A 27 15.48 -6.21 -3.61
CA ALA A 27 14.33 -5.32 -3.44
C ALA A 27 13.57 -5.10 -4.76
N ASP A 28 14.25 -5.12 -5.92
CA ASP A 28 13.61 -4.98 -7.22
C ASP A 28 12.99 -6.29 -7.72
N ARG A 29 13.40 -7.43 -7.16
CA ARG A 29 12.89 -8.75 -7.57
C ARG A 29 11.40 -8.93 -7.29
N TRP A 30 10.84 -8.33 -6.25
CA TRP A 30 9.40 -8.47 -6.00
C TRP A 30 8.55 -7.67 -7.00
N THR A 31 9.07 -6.56 -7.55
CA THR A 31 8.42 -5.77 -8.61
C THR A 31 8.42 -6.49 -9.95
N THR A 32 9.36 -7.42 -10.15
CA THR A 32 9.51 -8.23 -11.38
C THR A 32 8.88 -9.62 -11.27
N LEU A 33 8.36 -10.01 -10.08
CA LEU A 33 7.65 -11.29 -9.95
C LEU A 33 6.40 -11.26 -10.82
N PRO A 34 6.25 -12.22 -11.77
CA PRO A 34 5.05 -12.27 -12.60
C PRO A 34 3.82 -12.44 -11.69
N GLU A 35 2.79 -11.63 -11.95
CA GLU A 35 1.48 -11.82 -11.32
C GLU A 35 1.03 -13.28 -11.57
N ARG A 36 1.02 -14.10 -10.51
CA ARG A 36 0.63 -15.54 -10.62
C ARG A 36 -0.86 -15.76 -10.85
N GLY A 37 -1.66 -14.68 -10.86
CA GLY A 37 -3.06 -14.73 -11.27
C GLY A 37 -3.21 -14.37 -12.74
N THR A 38 -3.70 -15.29 -13.56
CA THR A 38 -4.04 -14.91 -14.94
C THR A 38 -5.20 -13.90 -14.91
N PRO A 39 -5.23 -12.89 -15.81
CA PRO A 39 -6.36 -11.98 -15.92
C PRO A 39 -7.72 -12.71 -16.03
N ALA A 40 -7.72 -13.90 -16.62
CA ALA A 40 -8.91 -14.75 -16.73
C ALA A 40 -9.37 -15.26 -15.35
N SER A 41 -8.47 -15.76 -14.50
CA SER A 41 -8.86 -16.26 -13.17
C SER A 41 -9.41 -15.14 -12.27
N LEU A 42 -8.84 -13.93 -12.32
CA LEU A 42 -9.33 -12.77 -11.62
C LEU A 42 -10.73 -12.35 -12.11
N ARG A 43 -10.93 -12.32 -13.43
CA ARG A 43 -12.25 -12.04 -14.03
C ARG A 43 -13.29 -13.09 -13.64
N THR A 44 -12.91 -14.37 -13.62
CA THR A 44 -13.81 -15.47 -13.23
C THR A 44 -14.23 -15.35 -11.78
N ILE A 45 -13.29 -15.10 -10.85
CA ILE A 45 -13.61 -14.89 -9.44
C ILE A 45 -14.50 -13.66 -9.25
N ALA A 46 -14.20 -12.57 -9.94
CA ALA A 46 -15.01 -11.36 -9.90
C ALA A 46 -16.40 -11.58 -10.52
N TRP A 47 -16.50 -12.33 -11.63
CA TRP A 47 -17.78 -12.69 -12.23
C TRP A 47 -18.63 -13.52 -11.26
N ILE A 48 -18.04 -14.55 -10.64
CA ILE A 48 -18.73 -15.36 -9.62
C ILE A 48 -19.13 -14.49 -8.42
N ALA A 49 -18.27 -13.59 -7.97
CA ALA A 49 -18.57 -12.67 -6.90
C ALA A 49 -19.82 -11.83 -7.21
N VAL A 50 -19.90 -11.31 -8.44
CA VAL A 50 -20.99 -10.41 -8.86
C VAL A 50 -22.29 -11.17 -9.13
N HIS A 51 -22.24 -12.34 -9.79
CA HIS A 51 -23.46 -13.02 -10.31
C HIS A 51 -23.95 -14.13 -9.39
N VAL A 52 -23.05 -14.85 -8.71
CA VAL A 52 -23.43 -15.95 -7.79
C VAL A 52 -23.51 -15.47 -6.34
N GLY A 53 -22.76 -14.40 -6.03
CA GLY A 53 -22.80 -13.71 -4.75
C GLY A 53 -21.62 -14.01 -3.84
N ARG A 54 -21.46 -13.14 -2.83
CA ARG A 54 -20.29 -13.11 -1.92
C ARG A 54 -20.10 -14.43 -1.15
N ARG A 55 -21.17 -15.10 -0.73
CA ARG A 55 -21.08 -16.35 0.06
C ARG A 55 -20.43 -17.47 -0.77
N ALA A 56 -20.88 -17.66 -2.00
CA ALA A 56 -20.32 -18.66 -2.92
C ALA A 56 -18.87 -18.33 -3.29
N ALA A 57 -18.59 -17.06 -3.63
CA ALA A 57 -17.21 -16.62 -3.92
C ALA A 57 -16.27 -16.86 -2.73
N ARG A 58 -16.72 -16.66 -1.49
CA ARG A 58 -15.92 -16.95 -0.29
C ARG A 58 -15.64 -18.42 -0.09
N LEU A 59 -16.54 -19.33 -0.44
CA LEU A 59 -16.27 -20.76 -0.41
C LEU A 59 -15.16 -21.14 -1.39
N LEU A 60 -15.12 -20.51 -2.57
CA LEU A 60 -14.06 -20.73 -3.55
C LEU A 60 -12.68 -20.21 -3.09
N LEU A 61 -12.63 -19.31 -2.13
CA LEU A 61 -11.34 -18.86 -1.60
C LEU A 61 -10.58 -19.96 -0.85
N TYR A 62 -11.25 -20.99 -0.31
CA TYR A 62 -10.58 -22.10 0.38
C TYR A 62 -9.66 -22.89 -0.56
N PRO A 63 -10.14 -23.48 -1.66
CA PRO A 63 -9.27 -24.19 -2.59
C PRO A 63 -8.22 -23.28 -3.23
N VAL A 64 -8.56 -22.02 -3.54
CA VAL A 64 -7.61 -21.03 -4.06
C VAL A 64 -6.50 -20.76 -3.04
N THR A 65 -6.84 -20.58 -1.77
CA THR A 65 -5.86 -20.37 -0.70
C THR A 65 -4.95 -21.58 -0.53
N ILE A 66 -5.51 -22.80 -0.53
CA ILE A 66 -4.74 -24.04 -0.45
C ILE A 66 -3.74 -24.13 -1.60
N TYR A 67 -4.18 -23.86 -2.84
CA TYR A 67 -3.32 -23.84 -4.00
C TYR A 67 -2.13 -22.88 -3.81
N PHE A 68 -2.37 -21.64 -3.38
CA PHE A 68 -1.28 -20.67 -3.17
C PHE A 68 -0.37 -21.05 -2.01
N VAL A 69 -0.89 -21.59 -0.93
CA VAL A 69 -0.08 -22.07 0.21
C VAL A 69 0.85 -23.22 -0.21
N ILE A 70 0.41 -24.08 -1.14
CA ILE A 70 1.23 -25.17 -1.66
C ILE A 70 2.27 -24.65 -2.65
N THR A 71 1.87 -23.81 -3.61
CA THR A 71 2.70 -23.45 -4.77
C THR A 71 3.58 -22.21 -4.55
N ALA A 72 3.19 -21.26 -3.69
CA ALA A 72 3.91 -20.02 -3.46
C ALA A 72 4.94 -20.14 -2.31
N HIS A 73 6.01 -20.92 -2.53
CA HIS A 73 6.98 -21.27 -1.49
C HIS A 73 7.66 -20.04 -0.84
N SER A 74 8.07 -19.04 -1.63
CA SER A 74 8.69 -17.82 -1.11
C SER A 74 7.73 -17.03 -0.23
N ALA A 75 6.51 -16.76 -0.71
CA ALA A 75 5.49 -16.05 0.06
C ALA A 75 5.09 -16.81 1.35
N ARG A 76 5.03 -18.15 1.28
CA ARG A 76 4.77 -19.00 2.44
C ARG A 76 5.87 -18.87 3.50
N ARG A 77 7.16 -18.93 3.09
CA ARG A 77 8.31 -18.76 3.98
C ARG A 77 8.28 -17.39 4.66
N THR A 78 8.06 -16.34 3.90
CA THR A 78 7.98 -14.97 4.40
C THR A 78 6.79 -14.79 5.36
N SER A 79 5.61 -15.29 4.98
CA SER A 79 4.44 -15.29 5.86
C SER A 79 4.71 -16.00 7.19
N TYR A 80 5.39 -17.14 7.16
CA TYR A 80 5.78 -17.88 8.37
C TYR A 80 6.75 -17.07 9.24
N GLN A 81 7.77 -16.44 8.64
CA GLN A 81 8.74 -15.60 9.36
C GLN A 81 8.04 -14.41 10.04
N TYR A 82 7.16 -13.72 9.32
CA TYR A 82 6.35 -12.64 9.88
C TYR A 82 5.47 -13.12 11.04
N LEU A 83 4.71 -14.19 10.83
CA LEU A 83 3.79 -14.72 11.84
C LEU A 83 4.53 -15.22 13.09
N LYS A 84 5.74 -15.77 12.93
CA LYS A 84 6.60 -16.14 14.06
C LYS A 84 6.98 -14.91 14.90
N ARG A 85 7.32 -13.80 14.26
CA ARG A 85 7.69 -12.55 14.95
C ARG A 85 6.49 -11.89 15.63
N VAL A 86 5.40 -11.67 14.91
CA VAL A 86 4.23 -10.96 15.42
C VAL A 86 3.51 -11.71 16.53
N ARG A 87 3.64 -13.06 16.58
CA ARG A 87 3.01 -13.93 17.58
C ARG A 87 3.96 -14.39 18.69
N GLY A 88 5.16 -13.86 18.77
CA GLY A 88 6.10 -14.21 19.84
C GLY A 88 6.66 -15.64 19.74
N GLY A 89 6.89 -16.17 18.53
CA GLY A 89 7.54 -17.45 18.29
C GLY A 89 6.61 -18.62 17.95
N LEU A 90 5.29 -18.50 18.13
CA LEU A 90 4.32 -19.56 17.83
C LEU A 90 3.67 -19.35 16.46
N ALA A 91 4.18 -20.03 15.43
CA ALA A 91 3.57 -20.06 14.11
C ALA A 91 3.43 -21.52 13.63
N HIS A 92 2.28 -21.86 13.06
CA HIS A 92 1.97 -23.16 12.47
C HIS A 92 1.44 -22.97 11.05
N CYS A 93 1.39 -24.04 10.26
CA CYS A 93 0.87 -24.00 8.88
C CYS A 93 -0.55 -23.41 8.79
N TRP A 94 -1.40 -23.66 9.81
CA TRP A 94 -2.73 -23.07 9.91
C TRP A 94 -2.72 -21.53 9.97
N HIS A 95 -1.73 -20.93 10.64
CA HIS A 95 -1.59 -19.47 10.70
C HIS A 95 -1.21 -18.90 9.34
N VAL A 96 -0.32 -19.59 8.61
CA VAL A 96 0.03 -19.22 7.24
C VAL A 96 -1.19 -19.30 6.33
N PHE A 97 -1.96 -20.39 6.41
CA PHE A 97 -3.21 -20.52 5.67
C PHE A 97 -4.18 -19.36 5.98
N ARG A 98 -4.41 -19.03 7.24
CA ARG A 98 -5.26 -17.90 7.63
C ARG A 98 -4.75 -16.58 7.09
N HIS A 99 -3.45 -16.34 7.07
CA HIS A 99 -2.86 -15.13 6.52
C HIS A 99 -3.14 -14.99 5.02
N PHE A 100 -2.92 -16.05 4.24
CA PHE A 100 -3.27 -16.07 2.82
C PHE A 100 -4.77 -15.94 2.59
N HIS A 101 -5.58 -16.61 3.40
CA HIS A 101 -7.04 -16.55 3.29
C HIS A 101 -7.58 -15.14 3.60
N TYR A 102 -7.02 -14.45 4.60
CA TYR A 102 -7.39 -13.06 4.93
C TYR A 102 -7.04 -12.11 3.79
N PHE A 103 -5.86 -12.27 3.18
CA PHE A 103 -5.50 -11.54 1.98
C PHE A 103 -6.49 -11.78 0.83
N ALA A 104 -6.75 -13.04 0.50
CA ALA A 104 -7.69 -13.40 -0.56
C ALA A 104 -9.10 -12.85 -0.28
N ALA A 105 -9.54 -12.89 0.99
CA ALA A 105 -10.83 -12.36 1.41
C ALA A 105 -10.93 -10.84 1.23
N THR A 106 -9.87 -10.09 1.59
CA THR A 106 -9.84 -8.62 1.40
C THR A 106 -9.81 -8.24 -0.07
N ILE A 107 -9.10 -9.00 -0.92
CA ILE A 107 -9.12 -8.79 -2.38
C ILE A 107 -10.52 -9.06 -2.96
N LEU A 108 -11.21 -10.11 -2.53
CA LEU A 108 -12.58 -10.38 -2.94
C LEU A 108 -13.52 -9.24 -2.48
N ASP A 109 -13.42 -8.84 -1.22
CA ASP A 109 -14.28 -7.81 -0.64
C ASP A 109 -14.07 -6.45 -1.31
N ARG A 110 -12.87 -6.18 -1.87
CA ARG A 110 -12.55 -4.99 -2.65
C ARG A 110 -13.52 -4.80 -3.84
N VAL A 111 -13.94 -5.89 -4.50
CA VAL A 111 -14.91 -5.83 -5.61
C VAL A 111 -16.22 -5.19 -5.16
N TYR A 112 -16.74 -5.58 -4.01
CA TYR A 112 -18.00 -5.05 -3.46
C TYR A 112 -17.82 -3.63 -2.91
N LEU A 113 -16.72 -3.35 -2.25
CA LEU A 113 -16.38 -2.02 -1.74
C LEU A 113 -16.29 -0.99 -2.87
N LEU A 114 -15.65 -1.33 -3.99
CA LEU A 114 -15.54 -0.45 -5.15
C LEU A 114 -16.89 -0.25 -5.88
N ARG A 115 -17.79 -1.21 -5.80
CA ARG A 115 -19.16 -1.09 -6.31
C ARG A 115 -20.09 -0.28 -5.41
N GLY A 116 -19.60 0.16 -4.24
CA GLY A 116 -20.43 0.90 -3.27
C GLY A 116 -21.37 0.01 -2.45
N GLU A 117 -21.20 -1.31 -2.46
CA GLU A 117 -22.05 -2.27 -1.75
C GLU A 117 -21.64 -2.40 -0.27
N PHE A 118 -21.58 -1.29 0.46
CA PHE A 118 -21.08 -1.21 1.84
C PHE A 118 -21.97 -1.86 2.86
N GLU A 119 -23.27 -1.87 2.60
CA GLU A 119 -24.28 -2.48 3.47
C GLU A 119 -24.01 -3.96 3.73
N ARG A 120 -23.21 -4.60 2.86
CA ARG A 120 -22.76 -5.97 3.05
C ARG A 120 -21.77 -6.13 4.19
N PHE A 121 -21.18 -5.03 4.65
CA PHE A 121 -20.08 -5.02 5.63
C PHE A 121 -20.51 -4.35 6.93
N ARG A 122 -20.02 -4.88 8.03
CA ARG A 122 -20.09 -4.24 9.34
C ARG A 122 -18.78 -3.51 9.56
N VAL A 123 -18.81 -2.19 9.44
CA VAL A 123 -17.63 -1.34 9.58
C VAL A 123 -17.75 -0.54 10.86
N THR A 124 -16.78 -0.73 11.76
CA THR A 124 -16.63 0.08 12.97
C THR A 124 -15.49 1.07 12.73
N VAL A 125 -15.72 2.34 13.03
CA VAL A 125 -14.71 3.41 12.84
C VAL A 125 -14.32 3.96 14.20
N HIS A 126 -13.03 3.92 14.50
CA HIS A 126 -12.39 4.49 15.68
C HIS A 126 -11.65 5.76 15.29
N GLY A 127 -11.74 6.81 16.10
CA GLY A 127 -11.10 8.11 15.83
C GLY A 127 -11.82 8.94 14.75
N LYS A 128 -13.12 8.72 14.56
CA LYS A 128 -13.95 9.49 13.61
C LYS A 128 -13.94 11.00 13.94
N GLU A 129 -13.92 11.34 15.20
CA GLU A 129 -13.91 12.71 15.71
C GLU A 129 -12.63 13.48 15.28
N LEU A 130 -11.51 12.75 15.11
CA LEU A 130 -10.27 13.33 14.61
C LEU A 130 -10.43 13.79 13.16
N LEU A 131 -11.05 12.95 12.31
CA LEU A 131 -11.32 13.33 10.93
C LEU A 131 -12.31 14.49 10.83
N GLN A 132 -13.37 14.49 11.65
CA GLN A 132 -14.35 15.56 11.64
C GLN A 132 -13.71 16.89 12.00
N ARG A 133 -12.93 16.94 13.09
CA ARG A 133 -12.16 18.14 13.46
C ARG A 133 -11.22 18.60 12.34
N GLN A 134 -10.54 17.67 11.66
CA GLN A 134 -9.66 18.05 10.56
C GLN A 134 -10.43 18.64 9.38
N ILE A 135 -11.59 18.07 9.02
CA ILE A 135 -12.49 18.61 7.98
C ILE A 135 -12.95 20.02 8.32
N GLU A 136 -13.32 20.27 9.57
CA GLU A 136 -13.78 21.59 10.06
C GLU A 136 -12.70 22.67 9.95
N THR A 137 -11.41 22.30 9.96
CA THR A 137 -10.32 23.26 9.72
C THR A 137 -10.26 23.79 8.29
N GLY A 138 -10.92 23.12 7.35
CA GLY A 138 -10.82 23.40 5.91
C GLY A 138 -9.46 23.07 5.28
N LYS A 139 -8.51 22.53 6.07
CA LYS A 139 -7.16 22.16 5.62
C LYS A 139 -7.04 20.67 5.42
N GLY A 140 -6.37 20.26 4.36
CA GLY A 140 -6.08 18.85 4.10
C GLY A 140 -5.04 18.27 5.07
N SER A 141 -4.94 16.94 5.09
CA SER A 141 -3.92 16.21 5.85
C SER A 141 -3.43 15.00 5.10
N ILE A 142 -2.26 14.50 5.45
CA ILE A 142 -1.77 13.22 4.97
C ILE A 142 -2.39 12.10 5.80
N LEU A 143 -2.96 11.10 5.13
CA LEU A 143 -3.36 9.82 5.73
C LEU A 143 -2.29 8.78 5.45
N LEU A 144 -1.46 8.51 6.45
CA LEU A 144 -0.36 7.55 6.34
C LEU A 144 -0.83 6.19 6.83
N GLY A 145 -0.94 5.24 5.90
CA GLY A 145 -1.32 3.85 6.16
C GLY A 145 -0.22 2.86 5.83
N SER A 146 -0.61 1.59 5.75
CA SER A 146 0.24 0.47 5.38
C SER A 146 -0.55 -0.60 4.64
N HIS A 147 0.14 -1.63 4.12
CA HIS A 147 -0.51 -2.82 3.57
C HIS A 147 -1.10 -3.74 4.66
N LEU A 148 -1.59 -3.13 5.75
CA LEU A 148 -2.24 -3.80 6.86
C LEU A 148 -3.76 -3.72 6.69
N GLY A 149 -4.39 -4.82 6.32
CA GLY A 149 -5.82 -4.92 6.07
C GLY A 149 -6.23 -4.35 4.70
N SER A 150 -7.29 -3.55 4.67
CA SER A 150 -7.85 -3.04 3.42
C SER A 150 -7.81 -1.51 3.34
N PHE A 151 -6.95 -0.99 2.49
CA PHE A 151 -6.96 0.43 2.14
C PHE A 151 -8.23 0.82 1.36
N GLU A 152 -8.82 -0.13 0.65
CA GLU A 152 -10.04 0.14 -0.14
C GLU A 152 -11.26 0.49 0.73
N VAL A 153 -11.27 0.04 1.98
CA VAL A 153 -12.33 0.45 2.93
C VAL A 153 -12.27 1.97 3.16
N LEU A 154 -11.09 2.57 3.21
CA LEU A 154 -10.92 4.02 3.29
C LEU A 154 -11.41 4.73 2.03
N ARG A 155 -10.95 4.27 0.86
CA ARG A 155 -11.38 4.84 -0.44
C ARG A 155 -12.89 4.82 -0.58
N ALA A 156 -13.44 3.74 -0.16
CA ALA A 156 -14.83 3.50 -0.20
C ALA A 156 -15.61 4.43 0.75
N LEU A 157 -15.16 4.64 1.97
CA LEU A 157 -15.72 5.64 2.88
C LEU A 157 -15.65 7.05 2.30
N GLY A 158 -14.52 7.40 1.66
CA GLY A 158 -14.33 8.71 1.03
C GLY A 158 -15.35 9.01 -0.07
N VAL A 159 -15.73 8.00 -0.85
CA VAL A 159 -16.73 8.15 -1.92
C VAL A 159 -18.16 8.23 -1.37
N MET A 160 -18.43 7.57 -0.24
CA MET A 160 -19.80 7.48 0.31
C MET A 160 -20.17 8.62 1.25
N GLN A 161 -19.24 9.05 2.09
CA GLN A 161 -19.50 10.14 3.01
C GLN A 161 -19.31 11.47 2.27
N ARG A 162 -20.40 12.12 1.91
CA ARG A 162 -20.38 13.50 1.42
C ARG A 162 -19.65 14.35 2.45
N GLY A 163 -18.47 14.89 2.05
CA GLY A 163 -17.63 15.71 2.93
C GLY A 163 -16.33 15.06 3.41
N PHE A 164 -15.98 13.85 2.93
CA PHE A 164 -14.65 13.27 3.13
C PHE A 164 -13.84 13.29 1.82
N PRO A 165 -13.21 14.42 1.47
CA PRO A 165 -12.48 14.56 0.23
C PRO A 165 -11.16 13.77 0.32
N LEU A 166 -11.03 12.67 -0.43
CA LEU A 166 -9.87 11.79 -0.40
C LEU A 166 -9.23 11.69 -1.79
N LYS A 167 -7.93 11.92 -1.85
CA LYS A 167 -7.05 11.52 -2.96
C LYS A 167 -6.02 10.50 -2.47
N VAL A 168 -5.50 9.67 -3.37
CA VAL A 168 -4.57 8.59 -3.01
C VAL A 168 -3.32 8.68 -3.86
N LEU A 169 -2.16 8.80 -3.21
CA LEU A 169 -0.86 8.71 -3.86
C LEU A 169 -0.51 7.22 -4.01
N MET A 170 -0.62 6.69 -5.22
CA MET A 170 -0.46 5.27 -5.49
C MET A 170 0.18 5.02 -6.85
N ASP A 171 1.17 4.12 -6.89
CA ASP A 171 1.75 3.64 -8.14
C ASP A 171 0.73 2.80 -8.92
N THR A 172 0.45 3.24 -10.14
CA THR A 172 -0.47 2.56 -11.06
C THR A 172 0.24 1.67 -12.07
N VAL A 173 1.59 1.69 -12.10
CA VAL A 173 2.38 1.03 -13.13
C VAL A 173 2.61 -0.45 -12.82
N HIS A 174 2.91 -0.79 -11.57
CA HIS A 174 3.33 -2.14 -11.18
C HIS A 174 2.19 -3.18 -11.08
N ASN A 175 0.93 -2.76 -10.92
CA ASN A 175 -0.22 -3.67 -10.80
C ASN A 175 -1.30 -3.38 -11.86
N ARG A 176 -0.89 -3.17 -13.11
CA ARG A 176 -1.77 -2.67 -14.20
C ARG A 176 -3.03 -3.50 -14.42
N ASN A 177 -2.97 -4.82 -14.34
CA ASN A 177 -4.12 -5.68 -14.64
C ASN A 177 -5.19 -5.63 -13.54
N ILE A 178 -4.77 -5.70 -12.28
CA ILE A 178 -5.67 -5.62 -11.13
C ILE A 178 -6.22 -4.19 -11.01
N SER A 179 -5.34 -3.18 -11.11
CA SER A 179 -5.75 -1.77 -11.02
C SER A 179 -6.75 -1.41 -12.11
N ARG A 180 -6.48 -1.72 -13.38
CA ARG A 180 -7.43 -1.45 -14.49
C ARG A 180 -8.78 -2.15 -14.30
N PHE A 181 -8.76 -3.39 -13.82
CA PHE A 181 -9.99 -4.10 -13.53
C PHE A 181 -10.77 -3.40 -12.41
N LEU A 182 -10.11 -3.03 -11.33
CA LEU A 182 -10.73 -2.35 -10.18
C LEU A 182 -11.22 -0.94 -10.56
N ASP A 183 -10.45 -0.20 -11.35
CA ASP A 183 -10.82 1.13 -11.85
C ASP A 183 -12.04 1.07 -12.78
N SER A 184 -12.19 -0.03 -13.54
CA SER A 184 -13.38 -0.26 -14.37
C SER A 184 -14.66 -0.48 -13.56
N LEU A 185 -14.54 -0.91 -12.29
CA LEU A 185 -15.71 -1.10 -11.41
C LEU A 185 -16.27 0.23 -10.89
N ASN A 186 -15.40 1.25 -10.74
CA ASN A 186 -15.83 2.58 -10.30
C ASN A 186 -14.92 3.69 -10.84
N PRO A 187 -15.26 4.32 -11.97
CA PRO A 187 -14.46 5.40 -12.57
C PRO A 187 -14.27 6.64 -11.68
N ARG A 188 -15.20 6.90 -10.73
CA ARG A 188 -15.05 8.01 -9.78
C ARG A 188 -13.88 7.81 -8.84
N ILE A 189 -13.59 6.56 -8.49
CA ILE A 189 -12.46 6.20 -7.64
C ILE A 189 -11.14 6.36 -8.42
N ALA A 190 -11.12 6.02 -9.71
CA ALA A 190 -9.95 6.23 -10.57
C ALA A 190 -9.51 7.70 -10.61
N GLY A 191 -10.46 8.63 -10.64
CA GLY A 191 -10.20 10.08 -10.60
C GLY A 191 -9.56 10.60 -9.30
N THR A 192 -9.55 9.80 -8.23
CA THR A 192 -8.92 10.19 -6.94
C THR A 192 -7.44 9.84 -6.84
N VAL A 193 -6.85 9.20 -7.85
CA VAL A 193 -5.45 8.74 -7.82
C VAL A 193 -4.51 9.84 -8.28
N ILE A 194 -3.46 10.07 -7.48
CA ILE A 194 -2.28 10.86 -7.84
C ILE A 194 -1.16 9.88 -8.12
N ALA A 195 -0.59 9.90 -9.33
CA ALA A 195 0.52 9.05 -9.72
C ALA A 195 1.83 9.62 -9.16
N PRO A 196 2.70 8.82 -8.47
CA PRO A 196 3.92 9.31 -7.83
C PRO A 196 5.06 9.61 -8.80
N ASP A 197 5.03 9.04 -9.99
CA ASP A 197 6.09 9.08 -11.00
C ASP A 197 5.99 10.30 -11.96
N ARG A 198 5.04 11.21 -11.74
CA ARG A 198 4.86 12.39 -12.58
C ARG A 198 5.67 13.59 -12.07
N PRO A 199 6.20 14.44 -12.95
CA PRO A 199 6.93 15.65 -12.55
C PRO A 199 6.09 16.63 -11.72
N ASP A 200 4.77 16.65 -11.93
CA ASP A 200 3.80 17.53 -11.26
C ASP A 200 3.22 16.94 -9.95
N THR A 201 3.66 15.75 -9.53
CA THR A 201 3.10 15.05 -8.36
C THR A 201 3.12 15.89 -7.09
N LEU A 202 4.24 16.53 -6.77
CA LEU A 202 4.36 17.34 -5.55
C LEU A 202 3.42 18.55 -5.57
N ILE A 203 3.26 19.16 -6.72
CA ILE A 203 2.34 20.29 -6.93
C ILE A 203 0.91 19.82 -6.71
N ARG A 204 0.51 18.73 -7.33
CA ARG A 204 -0.84 18.15 -7.19
C ARG A 204 -1.16 17.72 -5.76
N VAL A 205 -0.17 17.18 -5.04
CA VAL A 205 -0.32 16.85 -3.61
C VAL A 205 -0.56 18.13 -2.82
N LYS A 206 0.27 19.19 -3.05
CA LYS A 206 0.15 20.47 -2.36
C LYS A 206 -1.20 21.13 -2.61
N GLU A 207 -1.60 21.27 -3.87
CA GLU A 207 -2.91 21.82 -4.27
C GLU A 207 -4.06 21.03 -3.61
N SER A 208 -3.96 19.69 -3.61
CA SER A 208 -4.98 18.87 -2.98
C SER A 208 -5.09 19.13 -1.47
N LEU A 209 -3.96 19.27 -0.77
CA LEU A 209 -3.94 19.58 0.65
C LEU A 209 -4.47 21.00 0.93
N ASP A 210 -4.16 21.97 0.08
CA ASP A 210 -4.65 23.35 0.20
C ASP A 210 -6.16 23.43 -0.04
N ASP A 211 -6.70 22.62 -0.94
CA ASP A 211 -8.13 22.45 -1.22
C ASP A 211 -8.88 21.63 -0.14
N GLY A 212 -8.21 21.26 0.95
CA GLY A 212 -8.82 20.51 2.06
C GLY A 212 -8.94 19.00 1.84
N TYR A 213 -8.31 18.42 0.80
CA TYR A 213 -8.32 16.98 0.59
C TYR A 213 -7.39 16.25 1.55
N PHE A 214 -7.82 15.08 1.98
CA PHE A 214 -6.92 14.09 2.57
C PHE A 214 -6.14 13.39 1.46
N VAL A 215 -4.81 13.29 1.63
CA VAL A 215 -3.94 12.56 0.69
C VAL A 215 -3.46 11.27 1.35
N GLY A 216 -4.05 10.15 0.94
CA GLY A 216 -3.71 8.83 1.44
C GLY A 216 -2.47 8.26 0.77
N MET A 217 -1.57 7.67 1.55
CA MET A 217 -0.37 6.96 1.08
C MET A 217 -0.01 5.80 1.99
N LEU A 218 0.78 4.85 1.49
CA LEU A 218 1.28 3.72 2.27
C LEU A 218 2.78 3.90 2.53
N GLY A 219 3.22 3.61 3.78
CA GLY A 219 4.58 3.88 4.24
C GLY A 219 5.39 2.64 4.62
N ASP A 220 4.96 1.43 4.22
CA ASP A 220 5.57 0.18 4.68
C ASP A 220 6.30 -0.62 3.58
N ARG A 221 6.39 -0.11 2.34
CA ARG A 221 7.12 -0.78 1.25
C ARG A 221 8.16 0.13 0.64
N VAL A 222 9.35 -0.43 0.44
CA VAL A 222 10.45 0.20 -0.28
C VAL A 222 10.37 -0.18 -1.75
N PHE A 223 10.47 0.80 -2.63
CA PHE A 223 10.62 0.62 -4.08
C PHE A 223 12.05 0.92 -4.50
N GLY A 224 12.47 0.36 -5.64
CA GLY A 224 13.82 0.60 -6.16
C GLY A 224 14.13 2.09 -6.31
N GLY A 225 15.26 2.54 -5.74
CA GLY A 225 15.65 3.94 -5.76
C GLY A 225 15.12 4.80 -4.62
N ASP A 226 14.25 4.28 -3.74
CA ASP A 226 13.77 5.00 -2.58
C ASP A 226 14.88 5.32 -1.58
N LYS A 227 14.82 6.50 -0.97
CA LYS A 227 15.57 6.76 0.27
C LYS A 227 14.96 5.93 1.38
N THR A 228 15.80 5.25 2.13
CA THR A 228 15.39 4.32 3.18
C THR A 228 15.99 4.69 4.53
N THR A 229 15.37 4.19 5.58
CA THR A 229 15.87 4.28 6.95
C THR A 229 15.66 2.96 7.68
N GLN A 230 16.53 2.68 8.68
CA GLN A 230 16.44 1.48 9.50
C GLN A 230 15.58 1.75 10.74
N CYS A 231 14.61 0.87 11.00
CA CYS A 231 13.77 0.91 12.19
C CYS A 231 13.72 -0.45 12.87
N GLN A 232 13.51 -0.46 14.16
CA GLN A 232 13.17 -1.69 14.89
C GLN A 232 11.70 -2.02 14.63
N PHE A 233 11.44 -3.23 14.15
CA PHE A 233 10.09 -3.69 13.83
C PHE A 233 9.93 -5.18 14.12
N LEU A 234 8.97 -5.53 14.97
CA LEU A 234 8.72 -6.90 15.44
C LEU A 234 9.98 -7.61 15.96
N GLY A 235 10.79 -6.87 16.73
CA GLY A 235 11.96 -7.38 17.40
C GLY A 235 13.20 -7.58 16.52
N ALA A 236 13.25 -6.94 15.34
CA ALA A 236 14.43 -6.94 14.49
C ALA A 236 14.54 -5.64 13.67
N PRO A 237 15.78 -5.25 13.26
CA PRO A 237 15.95 -4.14 12.34
C PRO A 237 15.28 -4.46 10.99
N ALA A 238 14.62 -3.46 10.44
CA ALA A 238 13.93 -3.54 9.16
C ALA A 238 14.05 -2.22 8.40
N THR A 239 14.06 -2.31 7.07
CA THR A 239 14.22 -1.17 6.18
C THR A 239 12.85 -0.60 5.80
N PHE A 240 12.63 0.69 6.09
CA PHE A 240 11.43 1.42 5.73
C PHE A 240 11.73 2.54 4.72
N PRO A 241 10.75 2.93 3.86
CA PRO A 241 10.92 4.06 2.96
C PRO A 241 10.88 5.38 3.73
N ALA A 242 11.84 6.27 3.49
CA ALA A 242 11.85 7.60 4.08
C ALA A 242 10.86 8.57 3.39
N GLY A 243 10.44 8.24 2.17
CA GLY A 243 9.61 9.09 1.31
C GLY A 243 8.37 9.67 1.99
N PRO A 244 7.55 8.88 2.70
CA PRO A 244 6.35 9.37 3.36
C PRO A 244 6.62 10.47 4.40
N ILE A 245 7.65 10.31 5.22
CA ILE A 245 8.04 11.31 6.23
C ILE A 245 8.60 12.57 5.57
N LEU A 246 9.45 12.39 4.54
CA LEU A 246 10.01 13.51 3.78
C LEU A 246 8.93 14.32 3.08
N LEU A 247 7.93 13.66 2.49
CA LEU A 247 6.79 14.32 1.86
C LEU A 247 5.96 15.09 2.88
N ALA A 248 5.62 14.46 4.00
CA ALA A 248 4.84 15.11 5.06
C ALA A 248 5.55 16.36 5.62
N ALA A 249 6.86 16.27 5.86
CA ALA A 249 7.67 17.40 6.30
C ALA A 249 7.71 18.55 5.27
N MET A 250 7.78 18.20 3.97
CA MET A 250 7.77 19.17 2.87
C MET A 250 6.41 19.88 2.76
N MET A 251 5.31 19.14 2.92
CA MET A 251 3.95 19.67 2.82
C MET A 251 3.54 20.50 4.04
N ARG A 252 4.20 20.36 5.19
CA ARG A 252 3.91 21.06 6.45
C ARG A 252 2.43 20.99 6.85
N CYS A 253 1.86 19.81 6.76
CA CYS A 253 0.46 19.54 7.06
C CYS A 253 0.33 18.48 8.15
N PRO A 254 -0.84 18.37 8.81
CA PRO A 254 -1.12 17.31 9.75
C PRO A 254 -0.99 15.92 9.12
N VAL A 255 -0.54 14.96 9.92
CA VAL A 255 -0.45 13.54 9.55
C VAL A 255 -1.33 12.72 10.49
N ILE A 256 -2.22 11.95 9.90
CA ILE A 256 -3.11 11.02 10.59
C ILE A 256 -2.78 9.62 10.12
N LEU A 257 -2.59 8.68 11.04
CA LEU A 257 -2.43 7.28 10.70
C LEU A 257 -3.77 6.64 10.38
N PHE A 258 -3.75 5.71 9.44
CA PHE A 258 -4.91 4.95 9.02
C PHE A 258 -4.61 3.45 8.98
N PHE A 259 -5.47 2.64 9.62
CA PHE A 259 -5.42 1.19 9.56
C PHE A 259 -6.81 0.60 9.38
N GLY A 260 -7.03 -0.16 8.30
CA GLY A 260 -8.31 -0.77 7.97
C GLY A 260 -8.31 -2.29 8.18
N LEU A 261 -8.53 -2.75 9.41
CA LEU A 261 -8.37 -4.14 9.82
C LEU A 261 -9.57 -5.00 9.40
N TYR A 262 -9.29 -6.10 8.73
CA TYR A 262 -10.27 -7.16 8.47
C TYR A 262 -10.36 -8.11 9.68
N ARG A 263 -11.56 -8.25 10.25
CA ARG A 263 -11.83 -9.08 11.44
C ARG A 263 -12.50 -10.43 11.11
N GLY A 264 -12.51 -10.80 9.83
CA GLY A 264 -13.17 -12.02 9.37
C GLY A 264 -14.65 -11.84 9.06
N GLY A 265 -15.20 -12.74 8.27
CA GLY A 265 -16.59 -12.65 7.82
C GLY A 265 -16.85 -11.43 6.95
N ASN A 266 -17.65 -10.50 7.43
CA ASN A 266 -17.94 -9.21 6.80
C ASN A 266 -17.58 -8.03 7.70
N ARG A 267 -16.68 -8.21 8.67
CA ARG A 267 -16.37 -7.21 9.69
C ARG A 267 -15.05 -6.52 9.38
N TYR A 268 -15.08 -5.18 9.44
CA TYR A 268 -13.92 -4.31 9.33
C TYR A 268 -13.89 -3.34 10.50
N GLU A 269 -12.70 -3.04 10.99
CA GLU A 269 -12.45 -1.99 11.96
C GLU A 269 -11.46 -1.01 11.36
N ILE A 270 -11.83 0.26 11.34
CA ILE A 270 -11.00 1.34 10.82
C ILE A 270 -10.53 2.16 11.99
N TYR A 271 -9.24 2.42 12.03
CA TYR A 271 -8.59 3.23 13.05
C TYR A 271 -7.99 4.47 12.40
N PHE A 272 -8.34 5.63 12.94
CA PHE A 272 -7.66 6.89 12.66
C PHE A 272 -6.99 7.34 13.94
N GLU A 273 -5.70 7.69 13.83
CA GLU A 273 -4.88 8.06 14.97
C GLU A 273 -4.06 9.31 14.62
N HIS A 274 -4.07 10.31 15.48
CA HIS A 274 -3.22 11.48 15.34
C HIS A 274 -1.75 11.07 15.40
N PHE A 275 -0.96 11.51 14.42
CA PHE A 275 0.46 11.21 14.38
C PHE A 275 1.33 12.45 14.61
N ALA A 276 1.01 13.54 13.92
CA ALA A 276 1.69 14.81 14.07
C ALA A 276 0.85 15.95 13.50
N ASP A 277 0.90 17.14 14.12
CA ASP A 277 0.35 18.36 13.54
C ASP A 277 1.24 18.84 12.37
N VAL A 278 2.55 18.77 12.54
CA VAL A 278 3.57 19.04 11.53
C VAL A 278 4.80 18.18 11.80
N ILE A 279 5.32 17.53 10.79
CA ILE A 279 6.63 16.87 10.86
C ILE A 279 7.70 17.89 10.54
N VAL A 280 8.61 18.12 11.51
CA VAL A 280 9.77 19.02 11.37
C VAL A 280 11.02 18.14 11.25
N LEU A 281 11.87 18.47 10.27
CA LEU A 281 13.16 17.83 10.04
C LEU A 281 14.21 18.93 10.04
N GLU A 282 15.04 18.97 11.09
CA GLU A 282 16.12 19.95 11.20
C GLU A 282 17.18 19.70 10.10
N ARG A 283 17.68 20.77 9.50
CA ARG A 283 18.59 20.66 8.35
C ARG A 283 19.81 19.81 8.65
N ASP A 284 20.40 20.01 9.82
CA ASP A 284 21.66 19.36 10.22
C ASP A 284 21.44 17.96 10.77
N ARG A 285 20.21 17.60 11.15
CA ARG A 285 19.81 16.31 11.72
C ARG A 285 18.73 15.59 10.91
N ARG A 286 18.58 15.98 9.65
CA ARG A 286 17.49 15.51 8.79
C ARG A 286 17.38 13.97 8.71
N ALA A 287 18.52 13.27 8.66
CA ALA A 287 18.52 11.81 8.59
C ALA A 287 18.04 11.18 9.92
N GLU A 288 18.51 11.71 11.04
CA GLU A 288 18.14 11.26 12.39
C GLU A 288 16.66 11.52 12.68
N ASP A 289 16.19 12.75 12.37
CA ASP A 289 14.79 13.11 12.54
C ASP A 289 13.86 12.24 11.67
N THR A 290 14.28 11.98 10.42
CA THR A 290 13.53 11.07 9.52
C THR A 290 13.45 9.67 10.12
N GLN A 291 14.55 9.16 10.67
CA GLN A 291 14.60 7.86 11.34
C GLN A 291 13.70 7.85 12.58
N LEU A 292 13.72 8.89 13.40
CA LEU A 292 12.89 9.01 14.60
C LEU A 292 11.39 8.97 14.26
N TRP A 293 10.96 9.75 13.27
CA TRP A 293 9.57 9.76 12.83
C TRP A 293 9.16 8.42 12.20
N MET A 294 10.03 7.82 11.41
CA MET A 294 9.74 6.51 10.82
C MET A 294 9.71 5.40 11.88
N GLN A 295 10.55 5.49 12.93
CA GLN A 295 10.50 4.57 14.06
C GLN A 295 9.16 4.66 14.80
N ARG A 296 8.64 5.86 15.06
CA ARG A 296 7.30 6.05 15.64
C ARG A 296 6.20 5.43 14.77
N TYR A 297 6.30 5.60 13.45
CA TYR A 297 5.37 4.95 12.53
C TYR A 297 5.48 3.42 12.58
N ALA A 298 6.70 2.87 12.59
CA ALA A 298 6.94 1.43 12.69
C ALA A 298 6.37 0.85 14.00
N GLU A 299 6.48 1.54 15.12
CA GLU A 299 5.89 1.15 16.41
C GLU A 299 4.35 1.09 16.33
N ARG A 300 3.71 2.07 15.66
CA ARG A 300 2.26 2.04 15.48
C ARG A 300 1.83 0.93 14.54
N LEU A 301 2.56 0.70 13.46
CA LEU A 301 2.34 -0.44 12.56
C LEU A 301 2.49 -1.76 13.31
N GLU A 302 3.51 -1.92 14.17
CA GLU A 302 3.70 -3.10 15.00
C GLU A 302 2.52 -3.32 15.95
N HIS A 303 2.03 -2.27 16.60
CA HIS A 303 0.86 -2.35 17.48
C HIS A 303 -0.35 -2.96 16.74
N TYR A 304 -0.69 -2.41 15.58
CA TYR A 304 -1.84 -2.89 14.81
C TYR A 304 -1.60 -4.26 14.13
N ALA A 305 -0.35 -4.56 13.76
CA ALA A 305 0.01 -5.89 13.30
C ALA A 305 -0.17 -6.95 14.39
N ARG A 306 0.18 -6.64 15.65
CA ARG A 306 -0.06 -7.53 16.80
C ARG A 306 -1.54 -7.67 17.13
N LEU A 307 -2.32 -6.57 17.01
CA LEU A 307 -3.77 -6.56 17.19
C LEU A 307 -4.51 -7.42 16.15
N ALA A 308 -3.99 -7.48 14.92
CA ALA A 308 -4.57 -8.21 13.80
C ALA A 308 -3.49 -8.97 13.00
N PRO A 309 -2.92 -10.07 13.54
CA PRO A 309 -1.72 -10.72 12.99
C PRO A 309 -1.85 -11.25 11.56
N TYR A 310 -3.06 -11.46 11.06
CA TYR A 310 -3.29 -11.96 9.71
C TYR A 310 -3.59 -10.87 8.69
N ASN A 311 -3.39 -9.59 9.04
CA ASN A 311 -3.77 -8.47 8.18
C ASN A 311 -2.60 -7.79 7.48
N TRP A 312 -1.35 -7.95 7.92
CA TRP A 312 -0.22 -7.32 7.24
C TRP A 312 0.23 -8.14 6.04
N PHE A 313 -0.25 -7.75 4.86
CA PHE A 313 -0.10 -8.50 3.61
C PHE A 313 1.26 -8.28 2.96
N ASN A 314 2.30 -8.54 3.73
CA ASN A 314 3.67 -8.54 3.26
C ASN A 314 4.14 -9.99 2.99
N PHE A 315 4.24 -10.35 1.71
CA PHE A 315 4.62 -11.68 1.25
C PHE A 315 6.01 -11.69 0.59
N TYR A 316 6.86 -10.70 0.87
CA TYR A 316 8.25 -10.63 0.42
C TYR A 316 9.20 -10.55 1.63
N PRO A 317 10.52 -10.86 1.47
CA PRO A 317 11.51 -10.84 2.54
C PRO A 317 11.74 -9.42 3.06
N PHE A 318 11.07 -9.04 4.13
CA PHE A 318 11.09 -7.67 4.66
C PHE A 318 12.33 -7.38 5.51
N TRP A 319 12.82 -8.37 6.26
CA TRP A 319 13.98 -8.24 7.14
C TRP A 319 15.31 -8.63 6.47
N ASP A 320 15.29 -9.33 5.34
CA ASP A 320 16.49 -9.83 4.64
C ASP A 320 17.14 -8.76 3.73
N GLN A 321 16.65 -7.53 3.73
CA GLN A 321 17.13 -6.45 2.86
C GLN A 321 18.52 -5.91 3.26
N GLU A 322 19.00 -6.19 4.47
CA GLU A 322 20.33 -5.73 4.95
C GLU A 322 21.52 -6.41 4.27
N VAL A 323 21.38 -7.64 3.82
CA VAL A 323 22.52 -8.44 3.29
C VAL A 323 23.03 -7.86 1.97
N SER A 324 22.16 -7.23 1.18
CA SER A 324 22.50 -6.72 -0.15
C SER A 324 23.28 -5.39 -0.12
N GLN A 325 23.09 -4.54 0.90
CA GLN A 325 23.80 -3.25 1.01
C GLN A 325 25.22 -3.41 1.54
N LYS A 326 25.46 -4.34 2.47
CA LYS A 326 26.83 -4.60 3.00
C LYS A 326 27.76 -5.21 1.94
N SER A 327 27.24 -6.04 1.04
CA SER A 327 28.01 -6.61 -0.06
C SER A 327 28.45 -5.56 -1.10
N ALA A 328 27.70 -4.49 -1.28
CA ALA A 328 28.05 -3.42 -2.22
C ALA A 328 29.13 -2.46 -1.68
N THR A 329 29.24 -2.34 -0.35
CA THR A 329 30.23 -1.46 0.29
C THR A 329 31.59 -2.15 0.44
N THR A 330 31.64 -3.47 0.57
CA THR A 330 32.87 -4.24 0.72
C THR A 330 33.68 -4.42 -0.60
N ILE A 331 33.03 -4.17 -1.76
CA ILE A 331 33.70 -4.27 -3.07
C ILE A 331 34.37 -2.92 -3.49
N ARG A 332 34.22 -1.85 -2.71
CA ARG A 332 34.78 -0.50 -2.99
C ARG A 332 35.88 -0.06 -2.03
N SER A 333 36.42 -0.95 -1.18
CA SER A 333 37.60 -0.72 -0.35
C SER A 333 38.82 -1.41 -0.95
#